data_3baeb75ab398fac985cd162d9d4e06cb
#
_entry.id   3baeb75ab398fac985cd162d9d4e06cb
#
_cell.length_a   1.000
_cell.length_b   1.000
_cell.length_c   1.000
_cell.angle_alpha   90.00
_cell.angle_beta   90.00
_cell.angle_gamma   90.00
#
_symmetry.space_group_name_H-M   'P 1'
#
loop_
_entity.id
_entity.type
_entity.pdbx_description
1 polymer ?
#
loop_
_entity_poly.entity_id
_entity_poly.type
_entity_poly.pdbx_seq_one_letter_code
_entity_poly.pdbx_strand_id
1 'polypeptide(L)'
;MTMKRLPVLALASVLAFSNFADVPEGHPRLFADRAGFAALKNRLGTDPAFDATARVVKRNAERFLKTAPLERKMDGRRLLGTCRQALQRVSNLAMAYRLYGDRAALDRCVAELKALCAFEDWNPSHFLDVAEMSLAVATGYDWLYDDLAPEDRETIAAALRRHGFDQCIRGRKGKRATKYHPSLRAGNNWGQVCNCGAIAAALALRERIGAERADAFVRECAENLKVPMGVYAPNGCYPEGPGYWNYGTDFNVLALAMLEAAYGTCWGLAEVPGFPETGAFPERVCGPTGLFFNYSDSGLRRDGSISPWWFAKRFGRPELVAGWEYERLLSIADSRKQFGDRTFAYQLFWIVAPSEKDRRELPLTWRSEGRAQLAVQRSGWGKDDLFFAIKGGTPRANHGHMDVGSFVFDADGVRWAWDLGAESYGRIEAMGLSLWSMAQGSDRWNIYRLNNMSHNTIVVDGERQLVSGEGSVLSLSDGPGSESRLDLTGVAANVCTNWIRGGKMAPGGKAFLLADRLCGLKAGANVRWAMMTKAEAAVDGDVLHLSQNGKRLDLVQQGPQKGAWEILSADTGEPQDSANRGFRQVAFTVPAPADGTARIRVRFECVK
;
A
#
# COMPACT_ATOMS: atom_id res chain seq x y z
N MET A 1 4.98 -61.39 -13.44
CA MET A 1 4.15 -60.42 -14.21
C MET A 1 4.77 -59.03 -14.07
N THR A 2 5.58 -58.68 -15.05
CA THR A 2 6.50 -57.55 -15.05
C THR A 2 5.75 -56.32 -15.57
N MET A 3 5.53 -55.33 -14.70
CA MET A 3 4.97 -54.00 -15.13
C MET A 3 6.07 -53.14 -15.77
N LYS A 4 5.92 -52.90 -17.06
CA LYS A 4 6.75 -51.97 -17.86
C LYS A 4 6.46 -50.52 -17.44
N ARG A 5 7.52 -49.82 -17.02
CA ARG A 5 7.48 -48.36 -16.84
C ARG A 5 7.49 -47.67 -18.20
N LEU A 6 6.48 -46.85 -18.48
CA LEU A 6 6.43 -45.89 -19.58
C LEU A 6 7.29 -44.66 -19.24
N PRO A 7 8.06 -44.11 -20.18
CA PRO A 7 8.81 -42.89 -19.93
C PRO A 7 7.87 -41.67 -20.01
N VAL A 8 7.96 -40.83 -19.01
CA VAL A 8 7.33 -39.48 -19.01
C VAL A 8 8.17 -38.60 -19.95
N LEU A 9 7.65 -38.35 -21.16
CA LEU A 9 8.18 -37.33 -22.05
C LEU A 9 7.90 -35.94 -21.41
N ALA A 10 8.94 -35.29 -20.93
CA ALA A 10 8.90 -33.86 -20.59
C ALA A 10 8.81 -33.08 -21.90
N LEU A 11 7.62 -32.61 -22.25
CA LEU A 11 7.44 -31.58 -23.27
C LEU A 11 7.99 -30.26 -22.71
N ALA A 12 9.26 -29.97 -23.02
CA ALA A 12 9.82 -28.64 -22.96
C ALA A 12 9.15 -27.82 -24.08
N SER A 13 8.05 -27.11 -23.78
CA SER A 13 7.52 -26.10 -24.67
C SER A 13 8.49 -24.92 -24.68
N VAL A 14 9.40 -24.93 -25.64
CA VAL A 14 10.10 -23.74 -26.11
C VAL A 14 9.04 -22.89 -26.77
N LEU A 15 8.43 -21.99 -26.02
CA LEU A 15 7.64 -20.90 -26.56
C LEU A 15 8.60 -20.04 -27.39
N ALA A 16 8.57 -20.22 -28.69
CA ALA A 16 9.19 -19.33 -29.66
C ALA A 16 8.56 -17.94 -29.43
N PHE A 17 9.36 -17.02 -28.91
CA PHE A 17 9.00 -15.60 -28.80
C PHE A 17 8.89 -15.06 -30.23
N SER A 18 7.69 -15.06 -30.77
CA SER A 18 7.39 -14.48 -32.07
C SER A 18 7.41 -12.95 -31.95
N ASN A 19 8.11 -12.35 -32.89
CA ASN A 19 8.09 -11.00 -33.43
C ASN A 19 7.73 -9.88 -32.45
N PHE A 20 8.75 -9.10 -32.11
CA PHE A 20 8.59 -7.80 -31.46
C PHE A 20 7.80 -6.86 -32.38
N ALA A 21 6.78 -6.19 -31.85
CA ALA A 21 6.41 -4.91 -32.40
C ALA A 21 7.66 -4.02 -32.24
N ASP A 22 8.13 -3.44 -33.34
CA ASP A 22 9.25 -2.50 -33.30
C ASP A 22 8.85 -1.36 -32.37
N VAL A 23 9.67 -1.15 -31.32
CA VAL A 23 9.46 0.03 -30.44
C VAL A 23 9.49 1.27 -31.30
N PRO A 24 8.46 2.13 -31.27
CA PRO A 24 8.41 3.31 -32.09
C PRO A 24 9.71 4.13 -31.96
N GLU A 25 10.28 4.52 -33.10
CA GLU A 25 11.45 5.40 -33.11
C GLU A 25 11.05 6.81 -32.61
N GLY A 26 11.99 7.46 -31.93
CA GLY A 26 11.82 8.83 -31.45
C GLY A 26 11.15 8.94 -30.08
N HIS A 27 10.79 10.16 -29.74
CA HIS A 27 10.17 10.58 -28.49
C HIS A 27 8.87 11.38 -28.75
N PRO A 28 7.95 11.47 -27.80
CA PRO A 28 7.89 10.69 -26.56
C PRO A 28 7.47 9.24 -26.79
N ARG A 29 7.84 8.35 -25.86
CA ARG A 29 7.44 6.93 -25.85
C ARG A 29 7.03 6.43 -24.46
N LEU A 30 7.32 7.19 -23.39
CA LEU A 30 6.87 6.86 -22.05
C LEU A 30 5.40 7.24 -21.91
N PHE A 31 4.55 6.23 -21.65
CA PHE A 31 3.10 6.32 -21.43
C PHE A 31 2.28 6.68 -22.67
N ALA A 32 2.78 7.45 -23.61
CA ALA A 32 2.16 7.79 -24.89
C ALA A 32 3.21 8.29 -25.89
N ASP A 33 2.88 8.15 -27.17
CA ASP A 33 3.55 8.78 -28.27
C ASP A 33 2.98 10.20 -28.56
N ARG A 34 3.45 10.84 -29.64
CA ARG A 34 2.94 12.15 -30.07
C ARG A 34 1.44 12.16 -30.34
N ALA A 35 0.91 11.09 -30.95
CA ALA A 35 -0.52 10.96 -31.23
C ALA A 35 -1.33 10.79 -29.94
N GLY A 36 -0.84 10.03 -28.98
CA GLY A 36 -1.43 9.85 -27.66
C GLY A 36 -1.51 11.18 -26.90
N PHE A 37 -0.45 12.00 -26.90
CA PHE A 37 -0.50 13.34 -26.29
C PHE A 37 -1.45 14.29 -27.02
N ALA A 38 -1.54 14.23 -28.35
CA ALA A 38 -2.54 14.97 -29.10
C ALA A 38 -3.97 14.55 -28.74
N ALA A 39 -4.19 13.25 -28.58
CA ALA A 39 -5.48 12.72 -28.13
C ALA A 39 -5.84 13.20 -26.70
N LEU A 40 -4.88 13.26 -25.78
CA LEU A 40 -5.12 13.82 -24.44
C LEU A 40 -5.52 15.30 -24.53
N LYS A 41 -4.82 16.10 -25.34
CA LYS A 41 -5.13 17.51 -25.53
C LYS A 41 -6.55 17.71 -26.08
N ASN A 42 -7.00 16.86 -27.00
CA ASN A 42 -8.34 16.93 -27.58
C ASN A 42 -9.45 16.54 -26.60
N ARG A 43 -9.14 15.95 -25.44
CA ARG A 43 -10.12 15.68 -24.38
C ARG A 43 -10.46 16.92 -23.53
N LEU A 44 -9.64 17.96 -23.58
CA LEU A 44 -9.93 19.20 -22.85
C LEU A 44 -11.28 19.79 -23.31
N GLY A 45 -12.14 20.10 -22.33
CA GLY A 45 -13.48 20.62 -22.56
C GLY A 45 -14.54 19.58 -22.93
N THR A 46 -14.19 18.28 -23.01
CA THR A 46 -15.14 17.23 -23.43
C THR A 46 -15.47 16.22 -22.33
N ASP A 47 -14.67 16.16 -21.29
CA ASP A 47 -14.76 15.15 -20.22
C ASP A 47 -14.55 15.83 -18.85
N PRO A 48 -15.60 15.94 -18.00
CA PRO A 48 -15.49 16.63 -16.72
C PRO A 48 -14.43 16.07 -15.76
N ALA A 49 -14.24 14.73 -15.76
CA ALA A 49 -13.22 14.08 -14.91
C ALA A 49 -11.80 14.40 -15.43
N PHE A 50 -11.63 14.39 -16.77
CA PHE A 50 -10.38 14.78 -17.39
C PHE A 50 -10.06 16.25 -17.10
N ASP A 51 -11.03 17.15 -17.29
CA ASP A 51 -10.88 18.57 -17.02
C ASP A 51 -10.57 18.86 -15.55
N ALA A 52 -11.21 18.14 -14.62
CA ALA A 52 -10.91 18.25 -13.20
C ALA A 52 -9.44 17.89 -12.92
N THR A 53 -8.95 16.79 -13.49
CA THR A 53 -7.54 16.37 -13.35
C THR A 53 -6.59 17.38 -14.00
N ALA A 54 -6.91 17.83 -15.21
CA ALA A 54 -6.10 18.80 -15.96
C ALA A 54 -6.01 20.16 -15.24
N ARG A 55 -7.10 20.63 -14.60
CA ARG A 55 -7.09 21.84 -13.75
C ARG A 55 -6.13 21.70 -12.57
N VAL A 56 -6.08 20.55 -11.91
CA VAL A 56 -5.14 20.31 -10.80
C VAL A 56 -3.71 20.35 -11.31
N VAL A 57 -3.41 19.69 -12.43
CA VAL A 57 -2.07 19.71 -13.05
C VAL A 57 -1.64 21.12 -13.40
N LYS A 58 -2.52 21.91 -14.03
CA LYS A 58 -2.25 23.31 -14.36
C LYS A 58 -1.93 24.14 -13.11
N ARG A 59 -2.76 24.04 -12.09
CA ARG A 59 -2.57 24.73 -10.81
C ARG A 59 -1.25 24.32 -10.12
N ASN A 60 -0.87 23.06 -10.18
CA ASN A 60 0.41 22.57 -9.67
C ASN A 60 1.57 23.20 -10.44
N ALA A 61 1.51 23.23 -11.77
CA ALA A 61 2.52 23.90 -12.60
C ALA A 61 2.65 25.39 -12.25
N GLU A 62 1.55 26.14 -12.18
CA GLU A 62 1.51 27.55 -11.78
C GLU A 62 2.15 27.80 -10.40
N ARG A 63 1.95 26.86 -9.45
CA ARG A 63 2.61 26.91 -8.14
C ARG A 63 4.11 26.71 -8.27
N PHE A 64 4.56 25.74 -9.07
CA PHE A 64 5.97 25.42 -9.23
C PHE A 64 6.73 26.51 -9.99
N LEU A 65 6.08 27.30 -10.85
CA LEU A 65 6.69 28.50 -11.44
C LEU A 65 7.20 29.50 -10.40
N LYS A 66 6.58 29.50 -9.20
CA LYS A 66 6.89 30.44 -8.11
C LYS A 66 7.92 29.90 -7.11
N THR A 67 8.44 28.70 -7.33
CA THR A 67 9.42 28.06 -6.43
C THR A 67 10.79 27.96 -7.08
N ALA A 68 11.87 28.01 -6.31
CA ALA A 68 13.21 27.72 -6.82
C ALA A 68 13.33 26.25 -7.26
N PRO A 69 14.25 25.91 -8.18
CA PRO A 69 14.63 24.52 -8.46
C PRO A 69 15.01 23.77 -7.20
N LEU A 70 14.86 22.45 -7.22
CA LEU A 70 15.21 21.61 -6.08
C LEU A 70 16.71 21.59 -5.82
N GLU A 71 17.04 21.56 -4.55
CA GLU A 71 18.39 21.31 -4.05
C GLU A 71 18.51 19.88 -3.52
N ARG A 72 19.73 19.33 -3.53
CA ARG A 72 20.02 18.01 -2.97
C ARG A 72 19.93 18.07 -1.44
N LYS A 73 18.80 17.65 -0.89
CA LYS A 73 18.53 17.67 0.56
C LYS A 73 18.29 16.26 1.08
N MET A 74 19.19 15.78 1.92
CA MET A 74 19.07 14.51 2.63
C MET A 74 18.16 14.66 3.86
N ASP A 75 17.40 13.58 4.14
CA ASP A 75 16.72 13.36 5.41
C ASP A 75 17.27 12.05 6.00
N GLY A 76 18.13 12.18 7.01
CA GLY A 76 18.96 11.08 7.46
C GLY A 76 19.78 10.49 6.31
N ARG A 77 19.61 9.19 6.04
CA ARG A 77 20.28 8.50 4.93
C ARG A 77 19.52 8.55 3.59
N ARG A 78 18.39 9.27 3.50
CA ARG A 78 17.46 9.24 2.37
C ARG A 78 17.43 10.56 1.62
N LEU A 79 17.50 10.50 0.31
CA LEU A 79 17.19 11.61 -0.60
C LEU A 79 15.72 11.58 -1.05
N LEU A 80 14.94 10.61 -0.57
CA LEU A 80 13.62 10.23 -1.07
C LEU A 80 12.61 11.40 -1.08
N GLY A 81 12.68 12.28 -0.10
CA GLY A 81 11.83 13.47 -0.04
C GLY A 81 12.06 14.40 -1.23
N THR A 82 13.32 14.62 -1.62
CA THR A 82 13.71 15.41 -2.80
C THR A 82 13.29 14.70 -4.09
N CYS A 83 13.51 13.38 -4.20
CA CYS A 83 13.14 12.59 -5.38
C CYS A 83 11.63 12.61 -5.63
N ARG A 84 10.82 12.51 -4.58
CA ARG A 84 9.35 12.62 -4.65
C ARG A 84 8.88 13.99 -5.10
N GLN A 85 9.51 15.05 -4.63
CA GLN A 85 9.23 16.40 -5.11
C GLN A 85 9.63 16.57 -6.58
N ALA A 86 10.78 16.02 -7.00
CA ALA A 86 11.23 16.03 -8.38
C ALA A 86 10.19 15.36 -9.30
N LEU A 87 9.72 14.17 -8.94
CA LEU A 87 8.69 13.46 -9.69
C LEU A 87 7.40 14.28 -9.82
N GLN A 88 6.94 14.89 -8.71
CA GLN A 88 5.75 15.75 -8.72
C GLN A 88 5.92 16.99 -9.62
N ARG A 89 7.07 17.70 -9.49
CA ARG A 89 7.30 18.93 -10.24
C ARG A 89 7.44 18.65 -11.72
N VAL A 90 8.33 17.75 -12.10
CA VAL A 90 8.63 17.43 -13.50
C VAL A 90 7.39 16.91 -14.22
N SER A 91 6.65 15.96 -13.64
CA SER A 91 5.46 15.40 -14.28
C SER A 91 4.35 16.44 -14.49
N ASN A 92 4.09 17.30 -13.50
CA ASN A 92 3.06 18.33 -13.64
C ASN A 92 3.48 19.46 -14.61
N LEU A 93 4.74 19.91 -14.57
CA LEU A 93 5.24 20.95 -15.48
C LEU A 93 5.26 20.47 -16.94
N ALA A 94 5.81 19.26 -17.17
CA ALA A 94 5.85 18.67 -18.51
C ALA A 94 4.44 18.41 -19.06
N MET A 95 3.51 17.90 -18.23
CA MET A 95 2.14 17.65 -18.64
C MET A 95 1.38 18.97 -18.92
N ALA A 96 1.59 20.01 -18.12
CA ALA A 96 0.99 21.33 -18.38
C ALA A 96 1.45 21.90 -19.73
N TYR A 97 2.74 21.75 -20.06
CA TYR A 97 3.24 22.12 -21.39
C TYR A 97 2.57 21.30 -22.50
N ARG A 98 2.51 19.98 -22.36
CA ARG A 98 1.90 19.09 -23.36
C ARG A 98 0.41 19.37 -23.61
N LEU A 99 -0.35 19.71 -22.57
CA LEU A 99 -1.79 19.98 -22.69
C LEU A 99 -2.09 21.40 -23.17
N TYR A 100 -1.37 22.40 -22.65
CA TYR A 100 -1.71 23.82 -22.84
C TYR A 100 -0.72 24.60 -23.70
N GLY A 101 0.45 24.04 -24.05
CA GLY A 101 1.52 24.76 -24.73
C GLY A 101 2.18 25.83 -23.85
N ASP A 102 2.09 25.69 -22.52
CA ASP A 102 2.60 26.66 -21.54
C ASP A 102 4.13 26.68 -21.55
N ARG A 103 4.69 27.70 -22.26
CA ARG A 103 6.16 27.85 -22.38
C ARG A 103 6.83 28.11 -21.04
N ALA A 104 6.19 28.83 -20.12
CA ALA A 104 6.76 29.04 -18.79
C ALA A 104 6.89 27.73 -18.01
N ALA A 105 5.91 26.83 -18.16
CA ALA A 105 6.00 25.47 -17.57
C ALA A 105 7.13 24.65 -18.21
N LEU A 106 7.34 24.73 -19.53
CA LEU A 106 8.48 24.11 -20.21
C LEU A 106 9.81 24.63 -19.66
N ASP A 107 10.01 25.94 -19.69
CA ASP A 107 11.28 26.57 -19.27
C ASP A 107 11.59 26.26 -17.82
N ARG A 108 10.56 26.24 -16.95
CA ARG A 108 10.70 25.86 -15.55
C ARG A 108 11.02 24.39 -15.36
N CYS A 109 10.42 23.51 -16.19
CA CYS A 109 10.73 22.07 -16.17
C CYS A 109 12.18 21.81 -16.60
N VAL A 110 12.67 22.49 -17.62
CA VAL A 110 14.07 22.41 -18.06
C VAL A 110 15.02 22.87 -16.96
N ALA A 111 14.71 23.99 -16.29
CA ALA A 111 15.51 24.48 -15.16
C ALA A 111 15.54 23.46 -14.00
N GLU A 112 14.39 22.80 -13.69
CA GLU A 112 14.32 21.73 -12.71
C GLU A 112 15.20 20.54 -13.09
N LEU A 113 15.07 20.03 -14.33
CA LEU A 113 15.86 18.92 -14.83
C LEU A 113 17.37 19.20 -14.76
N LYS A 114 17.81 20.41 -15.15
CA LYS A 114 19.23 20.83 -15.06
C LYS A 114 19.71 20.81 -13.60
N ALA A 115 18.90 21.31 -12.66
CA ALA A 115 19.25 21.29 -11.23
C ALA A 115 19.40 19.84 -10.71
N LEU A 116 18.46 18.93 -11.05
CA LEU A 116 18.52 17.53 -10.66
C LEU A 116 19.72 16.79 -11.27
N CYS A 117 20.09 17.14 -12.52
CA CYS A 117 21.24 16.57 -13.22
C CYS A 117 22.58 17.05 -12.62
N ALA A 118 22.60 18.22 -11.98
CA ALA A 118 23.78 18.76 -11.33
C ALA A 118 24.08 18.15 -9.94
N PHE A 119 23.18 17.33 -9.40
CA PHE A 119 23.46 16.63 -8.13
C PHE A 119 24.67 15.70 -8.29
N GLU A 120 25.49 15.60 -7.26
CA GLU A 120 26.65 14.70 -7.24
C GLU A 120 26.29 13.23 -7.50
N ASP A 121 25.16 12.80 -6.93
CA ASP A 121 24.51 11.50 -7.14
C ASP A 121 23.00 11.55 -6.80
N TRP A 122 22.29 10.45 -7.08
CA TRP A 122 20.90 10.26 -6.69
C TRP A 122 20.77 9.25 -5.53
N ASN A 123 21.76 9.25 -4.63
CA ASN A 123 21.83 8.41 -3.43
C ASN A 123 21.68 6.89 -3.69
N PRO A 124 22.63 6.25 -4.38
CA PRO A 124 22.55 4.82 -4.67
C PRO A 124 22.61 3.92 -3.43
N SER A 125 22.93 4.47 -2.25
CA SER A 125 22.89 3.75 -0.98
C SER A 125 21.46 3.42 -0.52
N HIS A 126 20.45 4.19 -1.00
CA HIS A 126 19.03 3.96 -0.77
C HIS A 126 18.29 3.94 -2.13
N PHE A 127 18.25 2.79 -2.77
CA PHE A 127 17.96 2.65 -4.21
C PHE A 127 16.56 3.08 -4.65
N LEU A 128 15.61 3.26 -3.72
CA LEU A 128 14.33 3.91 -4.01
C LEU A 128 14.52 5.35 -4.50
N ASP A 129 15.55 6.05 -3.99
CA ASP A 129 15.88 7.42 -4.38
C ASP A 129 16.29 7.46 -5.84
N VAL A 130 17.19 6.55 -6.25
CA VAL A 130 17.60 6.39 -7.65
C VAL A 130 16.39 6.10 -8.55
N ALA A 131 15.50 5.23 -8.11
CA ALA A 131 14.36 4.80 -8.91
C ALA A 131 13.34 5.94 -9.13
N GLU A 132 12.91 6.62 -8.06
CA GLU A 132 11.96 7.73 -8.18
C GLU A 132 12.57 8.92 -8.96
N MET A 133 13.86 9.22 -8.76
CA MET A 133 14.56 10.26 -9.54
C MET A 133 14.70 9.88 -11.00
N SER A 134 15.01 8.61 -11.29
CA SER A 134 15.11 8.11 -12.66
C SER A 134 13.78 8.23 -13.41
N LEU A 135 12.66 7.90 -12.76
CA LEU A 135 11.34 8.09 -13.35
C LEU A 135 11.05 9.58 -13.62
N ALA A 136 11.39 10.46 -12.66
CA ALA A 136 11.17 11.91 -12.81
C ALA A 136 11.95 12.47 -14.00
N VAL A 137 13.27 12.20 -14.05
CA VAL A 137 14.15 12.75 -15.10
C VAL A 137 13.85 12.11 -16.46
N ALA A 138 13.58 10.81 -16.51
CA ALA A 138 13.17 10.11 -17.74
C ALA A 138 11.87 10.69 -18.31
N THR A 139 10.87 10.95 -17.46
CA THR A 139 9.60 11.58 -17.87
C THR A 139 9.84 12.96 -18.50
N GLY A 140 10.61 13.82 -17.84
CA GLY A 140 10.90 15.15 -18.38
C GLY A 140 11.70 15.09 -19.67
N TYR A 141 12.72 14.25 -19.72
CA TYR A 141 13.55 14.05 -20.92
C TYR A 141 12.72 13.54 -22.11
N ASP A 142 11.92 12.51 -21.91
CA ASP A 142 11.14 11.87 -22.95
C ASP A 142 9.99 12.76 -23.43
N TRP A 143 9.21 13.33 -22.51
CA TRP A 143 8.04 14.12 -22.88
C TRP A 143 8.39 15.46 -23.51
N LEU A 144 9.55 16.03 -23.20
CA LEU A 144 10.00 17.33 -23.71
C LEU A 144 11.10 17.21 -24.78
N TYR A 145 11.44 16.01 -25.21
CA TYR A 145 12.63 15.73 -26.05
C TYR A 145 12.76 16.65 -27.25
N ASP A 146 11.69 16.85 -28.02
CA ASP A 146 11.71 17.67 -29.23
C ASP A 146 11.89 19.19 -28.93
N ASP A 147 11.50 19.61 -27.73
CA ASP A 147 11.51 20.98 -27.26
C ASP A 147 12.76 21.35 -26.45
N LEU A 148 13.58 20.36 -26.08
CA LEU A 148 14.86 20.58 -25.40
C LEU A 148 15.93 21.06 -26.38
N ALA A 149 16.76 22.02 -25.95
CA ALA A 149 17.97 22.39 -26.67
C ALA A 149 18.93 21.18 -26.78
N PRO A 150 19.74 21.07 -27.86
CA PRO A 150 20.65 19.94 -28.03
C PRO A 150 21.59 19.70 -26.82
N GLU A 151 22.16 20.78 -26.26
CA GLU A 151 23.02 20.73 -25.08
C GLU A 151 22.30 20.28 -23.80
N ASP A 152 21.03 20.64 -23.63
CA ASP A 152 20.20 20.19 -22.51
C ASP A 152 19.87 18.70 -22.67
N ARG A 153 19.58 18.21 -23.89
CA ARG A 153 19.39 16.78 -24.15
C ARG A 153 20.63 15.96 -23.77
N GLU A 154 21.83 16.44 -24.16
CA GLU A 154 23.08 15.76 -23.80
C GLU A 154 23.29 15.72 -22.28
N THR A 155 23.11 16.86 -21.61
CA THR A 155 23.28 16.98 -20.15
C THR A 155 22.33 16.05 -19.39
N ILE A 156 21.04 16.08 -19.75
CA ILE A 156 20.03 15.27 -19.09
C ILE A 156 20.24 13.78 -19.36
N ALA A 157 20.52 13.41 -20.61
CA ALA A 157 20.80 12.02 -20.97
C ALA A 157 22.04 11.47 -20.26
N ALA A 158 23.12 12.26 -20.16
CA ALA A 158 24.34 11.87 -19.48
C ALA A 158 24.11 11.66 -17.98
N ALA A 159 23.34 12.52 -17.33
CA ALA A 159 22.98 12.39 -15.92
C ALA A 159 22.07 11.19 -15.68
N LEU A 160 21.00 11.03 -16.48
CA LEU A 160 20.09 9.88 -16.39
C LEU A 160 20.81 8.55 -16.60
N ARG A 161 21.77 8.52 -17.52
CA ARG A 161 22.65 7.35 -17.71
C ARG A 161 23.50 7.10 -16.47
N ARG A 162 24.28 8.10 -16.02
CA ARG A 162 25.26 7.96 -14.93
C ARG A 162 24.62 7.64 -13.59
N HIS A 163 23.56 8.40 -13.22
CA HIS A 163 22.94 8.34 -11.90
C HIS A 163 21.74 7.39 -11.84
N GLY A 164 21.09 7.07 -12.97
CA GLY A 164 19.96 6.17 -13.09
C GLY A 164 20.38 4.81 -13.67
N PHE A 165 20.45 4.69 -15.00
CA PHE A 165 20.66 3.42 -15.71
C PHE A 165 21.92 2.66 -15.27
N ASP A 166 23.09 3.33 -15.22
CA ASP A 166 24.35 2.69 -14.87
C ASP A 166 24.36 2.19 -13.41
N GLN A 167 23.54 2.78 -12.50
CA GLN A 167 23.37 2.26 -11.15
C GLN A 167 22.55 0.97 -11.16
N CYS A 168 21.53 0.86 -12.03
CA CYS A 168 20.71 -0.34 -12.16
C CYS A 168 21.50 -1.56 -12.64
N ILE A 169 22.46 -1.37 -13.55
CA ILE A 169 23.29 -2.45 -14.10
C ILE A 169 24.50 -2.81 -13.22
N ARG A 170 24.73 -2.09 -12.13
CA ARG A 170 25.77 -2.42 -11.15
C ARG A 170 25.32 -3.55 -10.24
N GLY A 171 25.64 -4.78 -10.61
CA GLY A 171 25.43 -5.94 -9.76
C GLY A 171 26.37 -6.00 -8.54
N ARG A 172 26.03 -6.85 -7.59
CA ARG A 172 26.89 -7.14 -6.43
C ARG A 172 28.02 -8.07 -6.84
N LYS A 173 29.22 -7.84 -6.32
CA LYS A 173 30.39 -8.74 -6.50
C LYS A 173 30.51 -9.72 -5.31
N GLY A 174 31.26 -10.81 -5.47
CA GLY A 174 31.60 -11.78 -4.43
C GLY A 174 30.65 -12.97 -4.34
N LYS A 175 30.58 -13.63 -3.17
CA LYS A 175 29.82 -14.90 -2.98
C LYS A 175 28.33 -14.82 -3.30
N ARG A 176 27.73 -13.63 -3.29
CA ARG A 176 26.33 -13.38 -3.67
C ARG A 176 26.27 -12.43 -4.86
N ALA A 177 27.06 -12.72 -5.90
CA ALA A 177 27.10 -11.92 -7.12
C ALA A 177 25.73 -11.82 -7.78
N THR A 178 25.38 -10.63 -8.28
CA THR A 178 24.17 -10.39 -9.08
C THR A 178 24.55 -9.67 -10.37
N LYS A 179 23.86 -9.96 -11.47
CA LYS A 179 24.07 -9.28 -12.77
C LYS A 179 23.68 -7.80 -12.68
N TYR A 180 22.59 -7.51 -11.99
CA TYR A 180 22.01 -6.18 -11.81
C TYR A 180 21.88 -5.81 -10.32
N HIS A 181 21.51 -4.58 -10.02
CA HIS A 181 21.35 -4.13 -8.63
C HIS A 181 20.34 -5.01 -7.88
N PRO A 182 20.67 -5.47 -6.65
CA PRO A 182 19.83 -6.42 -5.91
C PRO A 182 18.39 -5.94 -5.67
N SER A 183 18.16 -4.63 -5.55
CA SER A 183 16.84 -4.06 -5.33
C SER A 183 15.84 -4.35 -6.47
N LEU A 184 16.32 -4.64 -7.70
CA LEU A 184 15.46 -5.03 -8.82
C LEU A 184 14.82 -6.41 -8.61
N ARG A 185 15.36 -7.24 -7.70
CA ARG A 185 14.83 -8.57 -7.36
C ARG A 185 14.15 -8.62 -6.00
N ALA A 186 13.89 -7.47 -5.40
CA ALA A 186 13.19 -7.42 -4.11
C ALA A 186 11.74 -7.91 -4.25
N GLY A 187 11.30 -8.77 -3.33
CA GLY A 187 9.97 -9.38 -3.35
C GLY A 187 8.89 -8.54 -2.65
N ASN A 188 9.07 -7.24 -2.56
CA ASN A 188 8.19 -6.27 -1.91
C ASN A 188 8.08 -5.00 -2.75
N ASN A 189 7.53 -3.90 -2.21
CA ASN A 189 7.38 -2.62 -2.90
C ASN A 189 8.68 -2.09 -3.54
N TRP A 190 9.86 -2.42 -2.96
CA TRP A 190 11.15 -2.04 -3.57
C TRP A 190 11.31 -2.61 -4.97
N GLY A 191 10.95 -3.89 -5.19
CA GLY A 191 10.99 -4.50 -6.52
C GLY A 191 10.11 -3.77 -7.52
N GLN A 192 8.91 -3.33 -7.09
CA GLN A 192 7.99 -2.59 -7.94
C GLN A 192 8.55 -1.22 -8.33
N VAL A 193 8.97 -0.43 -7.34
CA VAL A 193 9.50 0.93 -7.53
C VAL A 193 10.81 0.92 -8.32
N CYS A 194 11.74 0.04 -7.95
CA CYS A 194 13.07 0.01 -8.58
C CYS A 194 13.02 -0.43 -10.04
N ASN A 195 12.20 -1.44 -10.38
CA ASN A 195 12.03 -1.83 -11.78
C ASN A 195 11.30 -0.76 -12.58
N CYS A 196 10.33 -0.03 -12.01
CA CYS A 196 9.67 1.08 -12.70
C CYS A 196 10.68 2.17 -13.11
N GLY A 197 11.50 2.65 -12.17
CA GLY A 197 12.54 3.66 -12.49
C GLY A 197 13.59 3.14 -13.48
N ALA A 198 13.96 1.87 -13.38
CA ALA A 198 14.89 1.22 -14.29
C ALA A 198 14.34 1.10 -15.74
N ILE A 199 13.07 0.70 -15.88
CA ILE A 199 12.35 0.66 -17.17
C ILE A 199 12.28 2.07 -17.78
N ALA A 200 11.89 3.08 -16.98
CA ALA A 200 11.81 4.46 -17.44
C ALA A 200 13.17 4.96 -17.99
N ALA A 201 14.26 4.75 -17.25
CA ALA A 201 15.60 5.15 -17.66
C ALA A 201 16.05 4.43 -18.94
N ALA A 202 15.82 3.13 -19.02
CA ALA A 202 16.22 2.33 -20.19
C ALA A 202 15.46 2.72 -21.46
N LEU A 203 14.14 2.93 -21.35
CA LEU A 203 13.31 3.35 -22.48
C LEU A 203 13.64 4.78 -22.93
N ALA A 204 13.80 5.72 -22.00
CA ALA A 204 14.16 7.09 -22.32
C ALA A 204 15.54 7.22 -22.98
N LEU A 205 16.47 6.31 -22.67
CA LEU A 205 17.85 6.32 -23.22
C LEU A 205 18.06 5.28 -24.33
N ARG A 206 17.02 4.67 -24.88
CA ARG A 206 17.09 3.48 -25.73
C ARG A 206 18.11 3.63 -26.86
N GLU A 207 18.10 4.75 -27.61
CA GLU A 207 19.02 5.01 -28.71
C GLU A 207 20.46 5.24 -28.22
N ARG A 208 20.64 5.82 -27.03
CA ARG A 208 21.95 6.18 -26.48
C ARG A 208 22.69 5.02 -25.82
N ILE A 209 21.96 4.02 -25.34
CA ILE A 209 22.56 2.82 -24.73
C ILE A 209 22.55 1.61 -25.67
N GLY A 210 21.96 1.75 -26.85
CA GLY A 210 21.75 0.71 -27.86
C GLY A 210 20.41 0.00 -27.65
N ALA A 211 19.58 -0.04 -28.69
CA ALA A 211 18.21 -0.56 -28.65
C ALA A 211 18.15 -1.99 -28.10
N GLU A 212 18.96 -2.91 -28.66
CA GLU A 212 19.01 -4.31 -28.22
C GLU A 212 19.33 -4.44 -26.71
N ARG A 213 20.30 -3.65 -26.23
CA ARG A 213 20.71 -3.66 -24.82
C ARG A 213 19.61 -3.12 -23.92
N ALA A 214 18.94 -2.03 -24.35
CA ALA A 214 17.82 -1.44 -23.62
C ALA A 214 16.66 -2.42 -23.50
N ASP A 215 16.26 -3.02 -24.62
CA ASP A 215 15.13 -3.94 -24.70
C ASP A 215 15.39 -5.23 -23.90
N ALA A 216 16.61 -5.78 -23.95
CA ALA A 216 17.00 -6.92 -23.13
C ALA A 216 16.95 -6.59 -21.62
N PHE A 217 17.39 -5.40 -21.22
CA PHE A 217 17.34 -4.97 -19.83
C PHE A 217 15.88 -4.72 -19.35
N VAL A 218 15.05 -4.10 -20.17
CA VAL A 218 13.63 -3.88 -19.86
C VAL A 218 12.89 -5.20 -19.66
N ARG A 219 13.19 -6.22 -20.47
CA ARG A 219 12.64 -7.58 -20.28
C ARG A 219 13.03 -8.20 -18.95
N GLU A 220 14.30 -8.08 -18.59
CA GLU A 220 14.77 -8.57 -17.28
C GLU A 220 14.03 -7.86 -16.14
N CYS A 221 13.79 -6.54 -16.26
CA CYS A 221 13.00 -5.79 -15.28
C CYS A 221 11.55 -6.28 -15.24
N ALA A 222 10.94 -6.58 -16.38
CA ALA A 222 9.58 -7.13 -16.43
C ALA A 222 9.50 -8.53 -15.79
N GLU A 223 10.50 -9.40 -16.05
CA GLU A 223 10.58 -10.70 -15.37
C GLU A 223 10.77 -10.55 -13.85
N ASN A 224 11.59 -9.59 -13.42
CA ASN A 224 11.78 -9.30 -12.01
C ASN A 224 10.48 -8.83 -11.33
N LEU A 225 9.61 -8.08 -12.01
CA LEU A 225 8.32 -7.62 -11.48
C LEU A 225 7.38 -8.77 -11.09
N LYS A 226 7.48 -9.94 -11.71
CA LYS A 226 6.69 -11.12 -11.32
C LYS A 226 6.89 -11.51 -9.85
N VAL A 227 8.07 -11.26 -9.29
CA VAL A 227 8.39 -11.60 -7.90
C VAL A 227 7.59 -10.75 -6.90
N PRO A 228 7.68 -9.39 -6.89
CA PRO A 228 6.87 -8.58 -6.00
C PRO A 228 5.36 -8.63 -6.34
N MET A 229 4.98 -8.86 -7.61
CA MET A 229 3.58 -9.00 -8.00
C MET A 229 2.92 -10.28 -7.47
N GLY A 230 3.69 -11.31 -7.16
CA GLY A 230 3.18 -12.52 -6.52
C GLY A 230 2.52 -12.30 -5.15
N VAL A 231 2.67 -11.11 -4.55
CA VAL A 231 2.01 -10.76 -3.29
C VAL A 231 0.50 -10.55 -3.43
N TYR A 232 0.00 -10.21 -4.63
CA TYR A 232 -1.42 -9.98 -4.88
C TYR A 232 -2.25 -11.27 -4.90
N ALA A 233 -1.60 -12.42 -5.13
CA ALA A 233 -2.30 -13.70 -5.20
C ALA A 233 -2.92 -14.10 -3.85
N PRO A 234 -4.09 -14.78 -3.87
CA PRO A 234 -4.91 -15.08 -5.04
C PRO A 234 -5.94 -13.99 -5.40
N ASN A 235 -6.30 -13.08 -4.48
CA ASN A 235 -7.47 -12.22 -4.59
C ASN A 235 -7.21 -10.74 -4.22
N GLY A 236 -5.99 -10.27 -4.43
CA GLY A 236 -5.65 -8.85 -4.48
C GLY A 236 -5.33 -8.19 -3.14
N CYS A 237 -5.15 -8.93 -2.06
CA CYS A 237 -4.70 -8.37 -0.79
C CYS A 237 -3.21 -7.96 -0.84
N TYR A 238 -2.83 -6.96 -0.04
CA TYR A 238 -1.45 -6.50 0.03
C TYR A 238 -0.88 -6.66 1.44
N PRO A 239 0.19 -7.44 1.63
CA PRO A 239 0.65 -7.82 2.97
C PRO A 239 1.26 -6.70 3.80
N GLU A 240 1.74 -5.63 3.16
CA GLU A 240 2.35 -4.47 3.83
C GLU A 240 1.33 -3.40 4.24
N GLY A 241 0.03 -3.67 4.05
CA GLY A 241 -1.05 -2.73 4.35
C GLY A 241 -1.40 -1.76 3.21
N PRO A 242 -2.54 -1.04 3.32
CA PRO A 242 -3.07 -0.20 2.26
C PRO A 242 -2.19 0.99 1.89
N GLY A 243 -1.40 1.53 2.81
CA GLY A 243 -0.46 2.62 2.50
C GLY A 243 0.66 2.19 1.56
N TYR A 244 1.23 1.00 1.77
CA TYR A 244 2.25 0.43 0.89
C TYR A 244 1.64 -0.14 -0.40
N TRP A 245 0.36 -0.55 -0.38
CA TRP A 245 -0.35 -0.88 -1.60
C TRP A 245 -0.34 0.32 -2.56
N ASN A 246 -0.72 1.51 -2.11
CA ASN A 246 -0.65 2.71 -2.93
C ASN A 246 0.75 2.89 -3.53
N TYR A 247 1.80 2.82 -2.68
CA TYR A 247 3.16 3.06 -3.14
C TYR A 247 3.63 2.02 -4.15
N GLY A 248 3.54 0.74 -3.81
CA GLY A 248 4.03 -0.35 -4.68
C GLY A 248 3.19 -0.47 -5.95
N THR A 249 1.85 -0.44 -5.83
CA THR A 249 0.95 -0.64 -6.96
C THR A 249 0.99 0.53 -7.94
N ASP A 250 1.09 1.79 -7.48
CA ASP A 250 1.22 2.93 -8.37
C ASP A 250 2.46 2.82 -9.27
N PHE A 251 3.62 2.47 -8.69
CA PHE A 251 4.83 2.26 -9.50
C PHE A 251 4.74 1.02 -10.39
N ASN A 252 4.02 -0.02 -9.95
CA ASN A 252 3.78 -1.19 -10.76
C ASN A 252 2.94 -0.87 -12.00
N VAL A 253 1.82 -0.15 -11.85
CA VAL A 253 0.98 0.25 -13.00
C VAL A 253 1.70 1.24 -13.92
N LEU A 254 2.55 2.13 -13.38
CA LEU A 254 3.42 2.99 -14.20
C LEU A 254 4.38 2.15 -15.06
N ALA A 255 5.00 1.12 -14.48
CA ALA A 255 5.86 0.22 -15.23
C ALA A 255 5.11 -0.51 -16.35
N LEU A 256 3.94 -1.09 -16.02
CA LEU A 256 3.12 -1.80 -17.02
C LEU A 256 2.65 -0.88 -18.15
N ALA A 257 2.25 0.34 -17.81
CA ALA A 257 1.82 1.32 -18.82
C ALA A 257 2.96 1.76 -19.75
N MET A 258 4.19 1.91 -19.23
CA MET A 258 5.36 2.17 -20.08
C MET A 258 5.67 0.99 -20.99
N LEU A 259 5.54 -0.24 -20.52
CA LEU A 259 5.72 -1.43 -21.35
C LEU A 259 4.65 -1.51 -22.45
N GLU A 260 3.38 -1.27 -22.12
CA GLU A 260 2.28 -1.26 -23.09
C GLU A 260 2.46 -0.16 -24.14
N ALA A 261 2.90 1.04 -23.72
CA ALA A 261 3.15 2.15 -24.66
C ALA A 261 4.31 1.87 -25.60
N ALA A 262 5.41 1.29 -25.10
CA ALA A 262 6.61 1.05 -25.88
C ALA A 262 6.55 -0.22 -26.74
N TYR A 263 5.96 -1.31 -26.22
CA TYR A 263 5.99 -2.64 -26.84
C TYR A 263 4.61 -3.15 -27.26
N GLY A 264 3.54 -2.40 -27.02
CA GLY A 264 2.16 -2.86 -27.25
C GLY A 264 1.69 -3.97 -26.29
N THR A 265 2.50 -4.33 -25.30
CA THR A 265 2.23 -5.42 -24.35
C THR A 265 3.01 -5.24 -23.06
N CYS A 266 2.42 -5.67 -21.94
CA CYS A 266 3.12 -5.85 -20.66
C CYS A 266 3.49 -7.31 -20.38
N TRP A 267 3.52 -8.17 -21.39
CA TRP A 267 3.95 -9.58 -21.34
C TRP A 267 3.25 -10.40 -20.25
N GLY A 268 1.94 -10.23 -20.10
CA GLY A 268 1.10 -10.98 -19.17
C GLY A 268 1.23 -10.53 -17.70
N LEU A 269 1.92 -9.43 -17.42
CA LEU A 269 2.04 -8.91 -16.05
C LEU A 269 0.70 -8.38 -15.50
N ALA A 270 -0.16 -7.83 -16.36
CA ALA A 270 -1.48 -7.36 -15.95
C ALA A 270 -2.42 -8.51 -15.52
N GLU A 271 -2.15 -9.72 -15.95
CA GLU A 271 -2.93 -10.94 -15.73
C GLU A 271 -2.35 -11.84 -14.61
N VAL A 272 -1.32 -11.38 -13.88
CA VAL A 272 -0.77 -12.11 -12.72
C VAL A 272 -1.88 -12.35 -11.68
N PRO A 273 -2.02 -13.57 -11.12
CA PRO A 273 -3.09 -13.90 -10.18
C PRO A 273 -3.23 -12.89 -9.03
N GLY A 274 -4.45 -12.42 -8.81
CA GLY A 274 -4.79 -11.41 -7.80
C GLY A 274 -4.53 -9.96 -8.22
N PHE A 275 -3.79 -9.72 -9.31
CA PHE A 275 -3.50 -8.35 -9.73
C PHE A 275 -4.74 -7.63 -10.30
N PRO A 276 -5.58 -8.21 -11.15
CA PRO A 276 -6.84 -7.57 -11.56
C PRO A 276 -7.79 -7.29 -10.38
N GLU A 277 -7.80 -8.15 -9.37
CA GLU A 277 -8.66 -8.05 -8.19
C GLU A 277 -8.21 -6.96 -7.21
N THR A 278 -6.91 -6.65 -7.19
CA THR A 278 -6.34 -5.69 -6.23
C THR A 278 -6.81 -4.26 -6.44
N GLY A 279 -7.36 -3.92 -7.63
CA GLY A 279 -7.96 -2.61 -7.89
C GLY A 279 -9.08 -2.24 -6.90
N ALA A 280 -9.78 -3.23 -6.35
CA ALA A 280 -10.82 -3.04 -5.33
C ALA A 280 -10.30 -3.07 -3.87
N PHE A 281 -9.02 -3.36 -3.65
CA PHE A 281 -8.46 -3.54 -2.31
C PHE A 281 -8.64 -2.31 -1.40
N PRO A 282 -8.35 -1.06 -1.83
CA PRO A 282 -8.54 0.11 -0.98
C PRO A 282 -9.98 0.28 -0.48
N GLU A 283 -10.98 -0.01 -1.34
CA GLU A 283 -12.39 0.07 -0.98
C GLU A 283 -12.75 -0.99 0.05
N ARG A 284 -12.25 -2.21 -0.11
CA ARG A 284 -12.54 -3.34 0.78
C ARG A 284 -12.03 -3.12 2.21
N VAL A 285 -10.87 -2.48 2.36
CA VAL A 285 -10.24 -2.26 3.69
C VAL A 285 -10.47 -0.87 4.26
N CYS A 286 -11.27 -0.03 3.62
CA CYS A 286 -11.65 1.29 4.09
C CYS A 286 -13.02 1.25 4.76
N GLY A 287 -13.13 1.68 6.02
CA GLY A 287 -14.40 1.75 6.75
C GLY A 287 -15.26 2.96 6.33
N PRO A 288 -16.53 3.04 6.81
CA PRO A 288 -17.43 4.15 6.52
C PRO A 288 -16.94 5.51 7.05
N THR A 289 -16.01 5.49 7.99
CA THR A 289 -15.33 6.70 8.49
C THR A 289 -14.30 7.27 7.51
N GLY A 290 -14.06 6.63 6.35
CA GLY A 290 -13.01 7.00 5.41
C GLY A 290 -11.61 6.61 5.88
N LEU A 291 -11.51 5.81 6.93
CA LEU A 291 -10.24 5.33 7.48
C LEU A 291 -9.97 3.89 7.07
N PHE A 292 -8.73 3.61 6.72
CA PHE A 292 -8.28 2.25 6.44
C PHE A 292 -8.26 1.37 7.69
N PHE A 293 -8.38 0.06 7.50
CA PHE A 293 -7.75 -0.91 8.38
C PHE A 293 -6.23 -0.87 8.12
N ASN A 294 -5.55 -0.09 8.93
CA ASN A 294 -4.15 0.30 8.73
C ASN A 294 -3.16 -0.66 9.42
N TYR A 295 -3.36 -1.97 9.24
CA TYR A 295 -2.42 -2.99 9.74
C TYR A 295 -1.00 -2.79 9.18
N SER A 296 0.00 -3.35 9.85
CA SER A 296 1.41 -3.18 9.50
C SER A 296 1.82 -1.69 9.55
N ASP A 297 2.91 -1.30 8.87
CA ASP A 297 3.37 0.10 8.82
C ASP A 297 2.48 0.99 7.91
N SER A 298 1.16 0.80 7.93
CA SER A 298 0.24 1.55 7.09
C SER A 298 -0.28 2.83 7.74
N GLY A 299 -0.49 3.86 6.93
CA GLY A 299 -1.21 5.07 7.32
C GLY A 299 -2.71 4.84 7.44
N LEU A 300 -3.37 5.69 8.25
CA LEU A 300 -4.82 5.62 8.52
C LEU A 300 -5.68 6.11 7.37
N ARG A 301 -5.23 7.16 6.66
CA ARG A 301 -6.09 7.85 5.70
C ARG A 301 -5.99 7.23 4.33
N ARG A 302 -7.13 7.18 3.65
CA ARG A 302 -7.17 6.88 2.24
C ARG A 302 -6.66 8.09 1.47
N ASP A 303 -5.41 8.04 1.05
CA ASP A 303 -4.85 8.96 0.09
C ASP A 303 -5.22 8.48 -1.32
N GLY A 304 -5.35 9.39 -2.27
CA GLY A 304 -5.66 8.98 -3.64
C GLY A 304 -4.47 8.29 -4.30
N SER A 305 -4.80 7.41 -5.22
CA SER A 305 -3.87 6.62 -6.02
C SER A 305 -4.26 6.71 -7.49
N ILE A 306 -3.29 6.61 -8.38
CA ILE A 306 -3.53 6.51 -9.83
C ILE A 306 -3.98 5.11 -10.24
N SER A 307 -3.67 4.11 -9.40
CA SER A 307 -3.93 2.70 -9.71
C SER A 307 -5.41 2.37 -9.95
N PRO A 308 -6.39 2.81 -9.13
CA PRO A 308 -7.81 2.56 -9.42
C PRO A 308 -8.23 3.05 -10.80
N TRP A 309 -7.71 4.19 -11.27
CA TRP A 309 -7.99 4.74 -12.60
C TRP A 309 -7.39 3.88 -13.72
N TRP A 310 -6.16 3.39 -13.52
CA TRP A 310 -5.55 2.46 -14.46
C TRP A 310 -6.34 1.14 -14.53
N PHE A 311 -6.70 0.55 -13.37
CA PHE A 311 -7.52 -0.67 -13.31
C PHE A 311 -8.89 -0.47 -13.97
N ALA A 312 -9.55 0.66 -13.71
CA ALA A 312 -10.84 1.00 -14.31
C ALA A 312 -10.75 1.02 -15.84
N LYS A 313 -9.74 1.70 -16.39
CA LYS A 313 -9.53 1.78 -17.85
C LYS A 313 -9.08 0.45 -18.44
N ARG A 314 -8.08 -0.19 -17.83
CA ARG A 314 -7.42 -1.40 -18.38
C ARG A 314 -8.36 -2.60 -18.43
N PHE A 315 -9.23 -2.74 -17.42
CA PHE A 315 -10.13 -3.88 -17.29
C PHE A 315 -11.61 -3.54 -17.57
N GLY A 316 -11.92 -2.32 -18.02
CA GLY A 316 -13.30 -1.90 -18.26
C GLY A 316 -14.17 -1.91 -17.00
N ARG A 317 -13.60 -1.46 -15.85
CA ARG A 317 -14.21 -1.52 -14.52
C ARG A 317 -14.42 -0.12 -13.92
N PRO A 318 -15.30 0.72 -14.52
CA PRO A 318 -15.53 2.08 -14.04
C PRO A 318 -16.03 2.15 -12.59
N GLU A 319 -16.64 1.07 -12.08
CA GLU A 319 -17.07 0.98 -10.67
C GLU A 319 -15.94 1.19 -9.67
N LEU A 320 -14.68 0.90 -10.02
CA LEU A 320 -13.53 1.10 -9.14
C LEU A 320 -13.25 2.57 -8.82
N VAL A 321 -13.74 3.48 -9.65
CA VAL A 321 -13.53 4.92 -9.50
C VAL A 321 -14.82 5.72 -9.34
N ALA A 322 -15.99 5.13 -9.56
CA ALA A 322 -17.28 5.82 -9.55
C ALA A 322 -17.71 6.34 -8.17
N GLY A 323 -17.11 5.87 -7.10
CA GLY A 323 -17.37 6.33 -5.74
C GLY A 323 -16.31 7.33 -5.25
N TRP A 324 -15.62 6.96 -4.20
CA TRP A 324 -14.69 7.80 -3.44
C TRP A 324 -13.59 8.44 -4.31
N GLU A 325 -13.03 7.73 -5.28
CA GLU A 325 -11.94 8.26 -6.13
C GLU A 325 -12.42 9.44 -6.98
N TYR A 326 -13.64 9.35 -7.53
CA TYR A 326 -14.22 10.42 -8.33
C TYR A 326 -14.63 11.63 -7.46
N GLU A 327 -15.27 11.39 -6.32
CA GLU A 327 -15.64 12.44 -5.37
C GLU A 327 -14.40 13.18 -4.85
N ARG A 328 -13.33 12.43 -4.53
CA ARG A 328 -12.05 12.99 -4.14
C ARG A 328 -11.43 13.84 -5.26
N LEU A 329 -11.46 13.36 -6.50
CA LEU A 329 -10.94 14.11 -7.65
C LEU A 329 -11.63 15.47 -7.78
N LEU A 330 -12.97 15.50 -7.72
CA LEU A 330 -13.74 16.73 -7.79
C LEU A 330 -13.40 17.67 -6.63
N SER A 331 -13.33 17.14 -5.40
CA SER A 331 -12.95 17.90 -4.20
C SER A 331 -11.56 18.53 -4.33
N ILE A 332 -10.57 17.79 -4.86
CA ILE A 332 -9.22 18.31 -5.10
C ILE A 332 -9.25 19.38 -6.20
N ALA A 333 -10.02 19.17 -7.26
CA ALA A 333 -10.11 20.11 -8.38
C ALA A 333 -10.68 21.46 -7.94
N ASP A 334 -11.63 21.46 -7.00
CA ASP A 334 -12.25 22.67 -6.46
C ASP A 334 -11.42 23.31 -5.33
N SER A 335 -10.56 22.54 -4.66
CA SER A 335 -9.71 23.04 -3.59
C SER A 335 -8.46 23.74 -4.13
N ARG A 336 -8.18 24.94 -3.62
CA ARG A 336 -6.92 25.66 -3.91
C ARG A 336 -5.73 25.17 -3.06
N LYS A 337 -5.97 24.33 -2.06
CA LYS A 337 -4.95 23.89 -1.10
C LYS A 337 -4.48 22.44 -1.31
N GLN A 338 -5.24 21.64 -2.06
CA GLN A 338 -4.93 20.24 -2.32
C GLN A 338 -4.37 20.07 -3.74
N PHE A 339 -3.31 19.27 -3.88
CA PHE A 339 -2.50 19.23 -5.10
C PHE A 339 -2.35 17.81 -5.69
N GLY A 340 -3.02 16.82 -5.11
CA GLY A 340 -2.75 15.43 -5.46
C GLY A 340 -1.36 14.98 -4.98
N ASP A 341 -1.04 13.72 -5.24
CA ASP A 341 0.28 13.17 -4.92
C ASP A 341 1.29 13.38 -6.07
N ARG A 342 2.50 12.81 -5.91
CA ARG A 342 3.60 12.97 -6.89
C ARG A 342 3.35 12.28 -8.23
N THR A 343 2.47 11.28 -8.28
CA THR A 343 2.11 10.54 -9.49
C THR A 343 0.84 11.08 -10.17
N PHE A 344 0.17 12.05 -9.58
CA PHE A 344 -1.16 12.53 -9.99
C PHE A 344 -1.26 12.92 -11.47
N ALA A 345 -0.21 13.53 -12.05
CA ALA A 345 -0.23 13.94 -13.46
C ALA A 345 -0.39 12.76 -14.44
N TYR A 346 0.10 11.57 -14.07
CA TYR A 346 -0.02 10.38 -14.92
C TYR A 346 -1.46 9.85 -14.98
N GLN A 347 -2.31 10.20 -14.02
CA GLN A 347 -3.72 9.81 -14.00
C GLN A 347 -4.45 10.23 -15.29
N LEU A 348 -4.04 11.32 -15.94
CA LEU A 348 -4.62 11.79 -17.21
C LEU A 348 -4.63 10.75 -18.32
N PHE A 349 -3.66 9.84 -18.34
CA PHE A 349 -3.64 8.75 -19.32
C PHE A 349 -4.78 7.76 -19.12
N TRP A 350 -5.34 7.66 -17.90
CA TRP A 350 -6.29 6.59 -17.51
C TRP A 350 -7.64 7.09 -17.03
N ILE A 351 -7.87 8.39 -17.04
CA ILE A 351 -9.17 8.94 -16.64
C ILE A 351 -10.29 8.30 -17.47
N VAL A 352 -11.27 7.75 -16.78
CA VAL A 352 -12.58 7.38 -17.28
C VAL A 352 -13.62 8.27 -16.62
N ALA A 353 -14.71 8.58 -17.33
CA ALA A 353 -15.81 9.36 -16.77
C ALA A 353 -16.86 8.36 -16.22
N PRO A 354 -16.90 8.12 -14.90
CA PRO A 354 -17.90 7.22 -14.36
C PRO A 354 -19.27 7.88 -14.39
N SER A 355 -20.31 7.06 -14.57
CA SER A 355 -21.70 7.45 -14.47
C SER A 355 -22.34 6.95 -13.17
N GLU A 356 -23.51 7.45 -12.80
CA GLU A 356 -24.25 6.92 -11.64
C GLU A 356 -24.56 5.41 -11.78
N LYS A 357 -24.70 4.90 -13.01
CA LYS A 357 -24.92 3.48 -13.29
C LYS A 357 -23.69 2.61 -12.97
N ASP A 358 -22.52 3.21 -12.89
CA ASP A 358 -21.27 2.51 -12.57
C ASP A 358 -21.06 2.39 -11.06
N ARG A 359 -21.82 3.11 -10.23
CA ARG A 359 -21.79 2.94 -8.77
C ARG A 359 -22.34 1.57 -8.42
N ARG A 360 -21.44 0.68 -8.05
CA ARG A 360 -21.77 -0.67 -7.57
C ARG A 360 -21.15 -0.88 -6.22
N GLU A 361 -21.95 -1.35 -5.29
CA GLU A 361 -21.45 -1.79 -4.00
C GLU A 361 -20.71 -3.12 -4.15
N LEU A 362 -19.54 -3.21 -3.53
CA LEU A 362 -18.84 -4.49 -3.40
C LEU A 362 -19.60 -5.40 -2.41
N PRO A 363 -19.35 -6.73 -2.41
CA PRO A 363 -19.88 -7.63 -1.39
C PRO A 363 -19.60 -7.12 0.03
N LEU A 364 -20.56 -7.28 0.93
CA LEU A 364 -20.47 -6.84 2.33
C LEU A 364 -19.41 -7.60 3.13
N THR A 365 -19.03 -8.76 2.64
CA THR A 365 -17.97 -9.57 3.23
C THR A 365 -16.84 -9.77 2.24
N TRP A 366 -15.62 -9.84 2.76
CA TRP A 366 -14.45 -10.19 1.95
C TRP A 366 -13.42 -10.92 2.79
N ARG A 367 -12.94 -12.05 2.25
CA ARG A 367 -11.85 -12.84 2.82
C ARG A 367 -10.65 -12.79 1.88
N SER A 368 -9.50 -12.46 2.43
CA SER A 368 -8.23 -12.60 1.73
C SER A 368 -7.58 -13.93 2.09
N GLU A 369 -7.05 -14.63 1.09
CA GLU A 369 -6.44 -15.96 1.23
C GLU A 369 -4.94 -15.96 0.97
N GLY A 370 -4.35 -14.78 0.71
CA GLY A 370 -2.93 -14.62 0.41
C GLY A 370 -2.02 -14.55 1.65
N ARG A 371 -0.88 -13.91 1.47
CA ARG A 371 0.12 -13.70 2.55
C ARG A 371 -0.39 -12.84 3.70
N ALA A 372 -1.26 -11.88 3.41
CA ALA A 372 -2.06 -11.20 4.41
C ALA A 372 -3.45 -11.81 4.38
N GLN A 373 -3.84 -12.45 5.48
CA GLN A 373 -5.16 -13.04 5.61
C GLN A 373 -6.06 -12.07 6.38
N LEU A 374 -7.08 -11.54 5.72
CA LEU A 374 -8.03 -10.62 6.30
C LEU A 374 -9.44 -11.20 6.22
N ALA A 375 -10.25 -10.91 7.23
CA ALA A 375 -11.70 -11.04 7.14
C ALA A 375 -12.32 -9.66 7.35
N VAL A 376 -13.21 -9.26 6.43
CA VAL A 376 -13.93 -7.98 6.45
C VAL A 376 -15.42 -8.26 6.46
N GLN A 377 -16.16 -7.58 7.33
CA GLN A 377 -17.60 -7.69 7.48
C GLN A 377 -18.22 -6.29 7.55
N ARG A 378 -19.34 -6.09 6.84
CA ARG A 378 -20.09 -4.82 6.82
C ARG A 378 -21.58 -5.11 7.01
N SER A 379 -22.30 -4.18 7.63
CA SER A 379 -23.77 -4.20 7.62
C SER A 379 -24.36 -3.53 6.37
N GLY A 380 -23.58 -2.69 5.70
CA GLY A 380 -23.92 -1.95 4.50
C GLY A 380 -22.76 -1.04 4.08
N TRP A 381 -23.01 -0.17 3.10
CA TRP A 381 -22.05 0.80 2.57
C TRP A 381 -22.39 2.25 2.98
N GLY A 382 -23.40 2.45 3.81
CA GLY A 382 -23.77 3.76 4.34
C GLY A 382 -22.76 4.27 5.37
N LYS A 383 -22.77 5.60 5.60
CA LYS A 383 -21.84 6.27 6.51
C LYS A 383 -21.98 5.84 7.98
N ASP A 384 -23.15 5.37 8.37
CA ASP A 384 -23.46 4.95 9.74
C ASP A 384 -23.45 3.41 9.91
N ASP A 385 -23.11 2.68 8.82
CA ASP A 385 -23.05 1.23 8.84
C ASP A 385 -21.85 0.70 9.63
N LEU A 386 -21.99 -0.54 10.10
CA LEU A 386 -20.95 -1.24 10.83
C LEU A 386 -19.90 -1.77 9.87
N PHE A 387 -18.63 -1.60 10.24
CA PHE A 387 -17.47 -2.17 9.58
C PHE A 387 -16.58 -2.84 10.62
N PHE A 388 -16.28 -4.10 10.39
CA PHE A 388 -15.30 -4.85 11.15
C PHE A 388 -14.28 -5.47 10.20
N ALA A 389 -13.01 -5.31 10.51
CA ALA A 389 -11.93 -5.96 9.78
C ALA A 389 -10.92 -6.52 10.77
N ILE A 390 -10.49 -7.77 10.56
CA ILE A 390 -9.56 -8.50 11.42
C ILE A 390 -8.47 -9.16 10.57
N LYS A 391 -7.25 -9.24 11.14
CA LYS A 391 -6.06 -9.76 10.48
C LYS A 391 -5.64 -11.11 11.03
N GLY A 392 -5.41 -12.06 10.12
CA GLY A 392 -4.55 -13.24 10.29
C GLY A 392 -3.15 -12.99 9.70
N GLY A 393 -2.59 -13.99 9.01
CA GLY A 393 -1.27 -13.92 8.39
C GLY A 393 -0.14 -14.01 9.42
N THR A 394 0.98 -13.34 9.14
CA THR A 394 2.22 -13.49 9.94
C THR A 394 2.82 -12.13 10.33
N PRO A 395 3.44 -12.01 11.53
CA PRO A 395 4.25 -10.85 11.89
C PRO A 395 5.47 -10.64 10.98
N ARG A 396 5.92 -11.70 10.30
CA ARG A 396 7.16 -11.74 9.50
C ARG A 396 7.03 -11.12 8.10
N ALA A 397 5.85 -10.60 7.75
CA ALA A 397 5.69 -9.84 6.52
C ALA A 397 6.61 -8.62 6.52
N ASN A 398 7.08 -8.17 5.34
CA ASN A 398 7.77 -6.89 5.25
C ASN A 398 6.87 -5.79 5.83
N HIS A 399 7.42 -4.89 6.63
CA HIS A 399 6.65 -3.90 7.40
C HIS A 399 5.63 -4.48 8.39
N GLY A 400 5.63 -5.81 8.65
CA GLY A 400 4.68 -6.48 9.53
C GLY A 400 4.85 -6.09 10.99
N HIS A 401 3.75 -6.17 11.76
CA HIS A 401 3.70 -6.02 13.21
C HIS A 401 3.30 -7.34 13.87
N MET A 402 3.42 -7.44 15.19
CA MET A 402 2.79 -8.50 15.98
C MET A 402 1.29 -8.17 16.18
N ASP A 403 0.59 -8.02 15.06
CA ASP A 403 -0.80 -7.56 14.96
C ASP A 403 -1.76 -8.67 14.48
N VAL A 404 -1.34 -9.92 14.56
CA VAL A 404 -2.18 -11.06 14.18
C VAL A 404 -3.31 -11.22 15.20
N GLY A 405 -4.55 -11.26 14.70
CA GLY A 405 -5.76 -11.18 15.51
C GLY A 405 -6.22 -9.76 15.84
N SER A 406 -5.46 -8.72 15.50
CA SER A 406 -5.89 -7.33 15.65
C SER A 406 -7.03 -6.98 14.70
N PHE A 407 -7.88 -6.06 15.13
CA PHE A 407 -9.07 -5.63 14.40
C PHE A 407 -9.29 -4.12 14.49
N VAL A 408 -10.11 -3.62 13.57
CA VAL A 408 -10.71 -2.29 13.67
C VAL A 408 -12.23 -2.41 13.64
N PHE A 409 -12.91 -1.42 14.22
CA PHE A 409 -14.37 -1.40 14.31
C PHE A 409 -14.91 0.02 14.13
N ASP A 410 -15.77 0.22 13.12
CA ASP A 410 -16.52 1.44 12.87
C ASP A 410 -18.00 1.16 13.04
N ALA A 411 -18.73 2.10 13.62
CA ALA A 411 -20.18 2.09 13.68
C ALA A 411 -20.71 3.51 13.91
N ASP A 412 -21.89 3.84 13.40
CA ASP A 412 -22.57 5.14 13.54
C ASP A 412 -21.66 6.34 13.14
N GLY A 413 -20.81 6.15 12.11
CA GLY A 413 -19.88 7.16 11.60
C GLY A 413 -18.65 7.41 12.49
N VAL A 414 -18.38 6.53 13.48
CA VAL A 414 -17.26 6.65 14.43
C VAL A 414 -16.34 5.43 14.33
N ARG A 415 -15.01 5.64 14.29
CA ARG A 415 -14.01 4.61 14.51
C ARG A 415 -13.84 4.39 16.01
N TRP A 416 -14.27 3.23 16.53
CA TRP A 416 -14.23 2.87 17.94
C TRP A 416 -12.99 2.07 18.31
N ALA A 417 -12.67 1.05 17.51
CA ALA A 417 -11.43 0.29 17.65
C ALA A 417 -10.39 0.75 16.62
N TRP A 418 -9.24 1.18 17.10
CA TRP A 418 -8.17 1.77 16.29
C TRP A 418 -6.94 0.87 16.23
N ASP A 419 -6.18 0.95 15.15
CA ASP A 419 -4.79 0.53 15.11
C ASP A 419 -3.90 1.78 15.11
N LEU A 420 -2.78 1.75 15.85
CA LEU A 420 -1.86 2.89 15.97
C LEU A 420 -1.02 3.09 14.70
N GLY A 421 -0.91 2.04 13.87
CA GLY A 421 -0.14 2.05 12.61
C GLY A 421 1.35 2.20 12.81
N ALA A 422 2.03 2.76 11.80
CA ALA A 422 3.47 2.90 11.73
C ALA A 422 4.07 3.77 12.86
N GLU A 423 5.34 3.50 13.19
CA GLU A 423 6.15 4.35 14.04
C GLU A 423 7.14 5.17 13.20
N SER A 424 7.77 6.18 13.81
CA SER A 424 8.77 7.04 13.16
C SER A 424 10.09 6.29 12.92
N TYR A 425 10.36 5.88 11.69
CA TYR A 425 11.60 5.21 11.31
C TYR A 425 12.84 6.06 11.61
N GLY A 426 12.79 7.36 11.31
CA GLY A 426 13.90 8.26 11.55
C GLY A 426 14.29 8.35 13.02
N ARG A 427 13.30 8.34 13.94
CA ARG A 427 13.55 8.33 15.39
C ARG A 427 14.22 7.04 15.82
N ILE A 428 13.68 5.90 15.40
CA ILE A 428 14.19 4.57 15.78
C ILE A 428 15.62 4.38 15.24
N GLU A 429 15.86 4.73 13.97
CA GLU A 429 17.19 4.62 13.34
C GLU A 429 18.20 5.59 13.98
N ALA A 430 17.79 6.81 14.35
CA ALA A 430 18.64 7.77 15.04
C ALA A 430 19.08 7.30 16.44
N MET A 431 18.28 6.44 17.08
CA MET A 431 18.63 5.79 18.35
C MET A 431 19.52 4.55 18.17
N GLY A 432 19.86 4.16 16.95
CA GLY A 432 20.67 2.99 16.64
C GLY A 432 19.93 1.65 16.78
N LEU A 433 18.60 1.67 16.90
CA LEU A 433 17.79 0.46 17.07
C LEU A 433 17.59 -0.27 15.74
N SER A 434 17.61 -1.60 15.80
CA SER A 434 17.45 -2.50 14.64
C SER A 434 15.99 -2.64 14.20
N LEU A 435 15.47 -1.62 13.50
CA LEU A 435 14.08 -1.58 13.02
C LEU A 435 13.73 -2.71 12.03
N TRP A 436 14.67 -3.12 11.19
CA TRP A 436 14.40 -4.00 10.04
C TRP A 436 14.67 -5.48 10.30
N SER A 437 15.16 -5.83 11.49
CA SER A 437 15.36 -7.22 11.87
C SER A 437 14.04 -7.88 12.29
N MET A 438 13.68 -8.99 11.65
CA MET A 438 12.50 -9.81 11.98
C MET A 438 12.84 -11.00 12.91
N ALA A 439 14.02 -11.00 13.57
CA ALA A 439 14.34 -12.00 14.59
C ALA A 439 13.46 -11.79 15.83
N GLN A 440 13.04 -12.88 16.51
CA GLN A 440 12.14 -12.82 17.67
C GLN A 440 12.62 -11.86 18.78
N GLY A 441 13.92 -11.80 19.03
CA GLY A 441 14.53 -10.93 20.05
C GLY A 441 15.03 -9.59 19.54
N SER A 442 14.59 -9.13 18.34
CA SER A 442 15.10 -7.85 17.79
C SER A 442 14.48 -6.63 18.47
N ASP A 443 15.21 -5.49 18.39
CA ASP A 443 14.75 -4.19 18.92
C ASP A 443 13.42 -3.74 18.32
N ARG A 444 13.09 -4.18 17.08
CA ARG A 444 11.80 -3.91 16.45
C ARG A 444 10.63 -4.19 17.38
N TRP A 445 10.70 -5.28 18.10
CA TRP A 445 9.62 -5.74 18.98
C TRP A 445 9.61 -5.07 20.35
N ASN A 446 10.59 -4.23 20.66
CA ASN A 446 10.57 -3.33 21.82
C ASN A 446 9.79 -2.04 21.56
N ILE A 447 9.46 -1.76 20.30
CA ILE A 447 8.68 -0.59 19.89
C ILE A 447 7.21 -0.88 20.13
N TYR A 448 6.52 -0.04 20.90
CA TYR A 448 5.14 -0.27 21.35
C TYR A 448 4.17 -0.50 20.18
N ARG A 449 4.20 0.35 19.15
CA ARG A 449 3.31 0.22 17.99
C ARG A 449 3.55 -1.03 17.14
N LEU A 450 4.70 -1.69 17.29
CA LEU A 450 5.09 -2.82 16.44
C LEU A 450 4.88 -4.17 17.11
N ASN A 451 4.67 -4.20 18.45
CA ASN A 451 4.43 -5.42 19.21
C ASN A 451 2.95 -5.59 19.60
N ASN A 452 2.56 -6.79 20.05
CA ASN A 452 1.17 -7.13 20.36
C ASN A 452 0.56 -6.41 21.58
N MET A 453 1.34 -5.66 22.36
CA MET A 453 0.82 -4.93 23.52
C MET A 453 -0.06 -3.74 23.12
N SER A 454 0.19 -3.15 21.95
CA SER A 454 -0.57 -2.01 21.42
C SER A 454 -1.71 -2.38 20.50
N HIS A 455 -1.79 -3.64 20.08
CA HIS A 455 -2.79 -4.09 19.13
C HIS A 455 -4.06 -4.65 19.80
N ASN A 456 -5.16 -4.66 19.07
CA ASN A 456 -6.46 -5.13 19.54
C ASN A 456 -6.53 -6.67 19.53
N THR A 457 -5.75 -7.30 20.41
CA THR A 457 -5.58 -8.76 20.45
C THR A 457 -5.48 -9.29 21.88
N ILE A 458 -5.38 -10.59 22.04
CA ILE A 458 -5.12 -11.24 23.34
C ILE A 458 -3.60 -11.29 23.60
N VAL A 459 -3.24 -11.04 24.85
CA VAL A 459 -1.89 -11.22 25.37
C VAL A 459 -1.98 -12.15 26.58
N VAL A 460 -1.15 -13.19 26.64
CA VAL A 460 -1.07 -14.14 27.74
C VAL A 460 0.24 -13.93 28.49
N ASP A 461 0.19 -13.72 29.81
CA ASP A 461 1.35 -13.47 30.70
C ASP A 461 2.37 -12.43 30.19
N GLY A 462 1.91 -11.45 29.37
CA GLY A 462 2.77 -10.45 28.77
C GLY A 462 3.64 -10.96 27.61
N GLU A 463 3.44 -12.18 27.14
CA GLU A 463 4.24 -12.77 26.09
C GLU A 463 3.97 -12.14 24.70
N ARG A 464 5.03 -12.06 23.90
CA ARG A 464 4.97 -11.57 22.52
C ARG A 464 4.52 -12.66 21.57
N GLN A 465 3.85 -12.27 20.50
CA GLN A 465 3.54 -13.19 19.40
C GLN A 465 4.83 -13.77 18.80
N LEU A 466 4.77 -15.02 18.38
CA LEU A 466 5.86 -15.68 17.68
C LEU A 466 5.98 -15.11 16.26
N VAL A 467 7.14 -14.55 15.95
CA VAL A 467 7.44 -14.01 14.60
C VAL A 467 7.39 -15.09 13.54
N SER A 468 7.77 -16.33 13.88
CA SER A 468 7.70 -17.50 12.99
C SER A 468 6.29 -18.07 12.84
N GLY A 469 5.34 -17.60 13.66
CA GLY A 469 3.97 -18.10 13.66
C GLY A 469 3.12 -17.46 12.54
N GLU A 470 1.97 -18.10 12.33
CA GLU A 470 0.97 -17.64 11.35
C GLU A 470 -0.43 -17.86 11.91
N GLY A 471 -1.34 -16.93 11.63
CA GLY A 471 -2.77 -17.05 11.87
C GLY A 471 -3.53 -17.18 10.56
N SER A 472 -4.57 -18.01 10.53
CA SER A 472 -5.35 -18.28 9.32
C SER A 472 -6.81 -17.89 9.47
N VAL A 473 -7.40 -17.26 8.46
CA VAL A 473 -8.86 -17.11 8.38
C VAL A 473 -9.45 -18.46 7.95
N LEU A 474 -10.14 -19.13 8.87
CA LEU A 474 -10.75 -20.44 8.62
C LEU A 474 -12.03 -20.32 7.79
N SER A 475 -12.90 -19.38 8.17
CA SER A 475 -14.18 -19.18 7.50
C SER A 475 -14.64 -17.72 7.61
N LEU A 476 -15.46 -17.31 6.64
CA LEU A 476 -16.24 -16.09 6.64
C LEU A 476 -17.56 -16.41 5.94
N SER A 477 -18.68 -16.23 6.65
CA SER A 477 -20.01 -16.39 6.06
C SER A 477 -20.51 -15.07 5.49
N ASP A 478 -21.36 -15.15 4.47
CA ASP A 478 -22.00 -13.99 3.83
C ASP A 478 -23.34 -13.62 4.47
N GLY A 479 -23.82 -12.42 4.14
CA GLY A 479 -25.15 -11.93 4.45
C GLY A 479 -25.34 -11.35 5.85
N PRO A 480 -26.60 -11.03 6.20
CA PRO A 480 -26.97 -10.50 7.52
C PRO A 480 -26.60 -11.49 8.62
N GLY A 481 -25.84 -11.03 9.62
CA GLY A 481 -25.34 -11.91 10.68
C GLY A 481 -24.08 -12.68 10.30
N SER A 482 -23.31 -12.15 9.34
CA SER A 482 -22.01 -12.73 8.93
C SER A 482 -21.10 -13.05 10.12
N GLU A 483 -20.36 -14.15 9.99
CA GLU A 483 -19.46 -14.64 11.04
C GLU A 483 -18.09 -14.99 10.44
N SER A 484 -17.02 -14.48 11.07
CA SER A 484 -15.65 -14.82 10.75
C SER A 484 -15.05 -15.71 11.85
N ARG A 485 -14.15 -16.64 11.45
CA ARG A 485 -13.37 -17.47 12.37
C ARG A 485 -11.93 -17.54 11.91
N LEU A 486 -11.03 -17.32 12.86
CA LEU A 486 -9.58 -17.35 12.64
C LEU A 486 -8.94 -18.36 13.59
N ASP A 487 -7.96 -19.11 13.11
CA ASP A 487 -7.03 -19.87 13.94
C ASP A 487 -5.77 -19.00 14.13
N LEU A 488 -5.48 -18.65 15.37
CA LEU A 488 -4.35 -17.82 15.76
C LEU A 488 -3.30 -18.63 16.56
N THR A 489 -3.44 -19.94 16.61
CA THR A 489 -2.59 -20.83 17.40
C THR A 489 -1.11 -20.66 17.09
N GLY A 490 -0.78 -20.50 15.79
CA GLY A 490 0.63 -20.43 15.34
C GLY A 490 1.40 -19.27 15.95
N VAL A 491 0.77 -18.11 16.16
CA VAL A 491 1.45 -16.94 16.76
C VAL A 491 1.49 -16.97 18.30
N ALA A 492 0.78 -17.91 18.93
CA ALA A 492 0.68 -18.05 20.39
C ALA A 492 1.07 -19.46 20.88
N ALA A 493 1.77 -20.26 20.07
CA ALA A 493 2.13 -21.64 20.38
C ALA A 493 3.10 -21.78 21.57
N ASN A 494 3.69 -20.68 22.02
CA ASN A 494 4.48 -20.62 23.25
C ASN A 494 3.63 -20.53 24.52
N VAL A 495 2.33 -20.20 24.44
CA VAL A 495 1.45 -19.98 25.60
C VAL A 495 0.17 -20.79 25.57
N CYS A 496 -0.27 -21.28 24.42
CA CYS A 496 -1.49 -22.11 24.30
C CYS A 496 -1.34 -23.15 23.17
N THR A 497 -2.17 -24.19 23.23
CA THR A 497 -2.19 -25.25 22.21
C THR A 497 -3.25 -25.02 21.13
N ASN A 498 -4.22 -24.13 21.37
CA ASN A 498 -5.22 -23.75 20.41
C ASN A 498 -5.79 -22.37 20.76
N TRP A 499 -5.89 -21.48 19.76
CA TRP A 499 -6.55 -20.20 19.89
C TRP A 499 -7.42 -19.93 18.67
N ILE A 500 -8.74 -19.91 18.89
CA ILE A 500 -9.73 -19.53 17.88
C ILE A 500 -10.34 -18.19 18.29
N ARG A 501 -10.26 -17.22 17.37
CA ARG A 501 -10.94 -15.92 17.48
C ARG A 501 -11.99 -15.80 16.40
N GLY A 502 -13.16 -15.23 16.73
CA GLY A 502 -14.23 -15.02 15.76
C GLY A 502 -15.02 -13.77 16.01
N GLY A 503 -15.54 -13.18 14.94
CA GLY A 503 -16.39 -12.01 14.96
C GLY A 503 -17.74 -12.30 14.32
N LYS A 504 -18.85 -12.04 15.02
CA LYS A 504 -20.21 -12.26 14.54
C LYS A 504 -21.02 -10.98 14.58
N MET A 505 -21.54 -10.59 13.42
CA MET A 505 -22.47 -9.46 13.31
C MET A 505 -23.87 -9.88 13.73
N ALA A 506 -24.56 -9.03 14.52
CA ALA A 506 -25.97 -9.27 14.80
C ALA A 506 -26.82 -8.96 13.56
N PRO A 507 -27.91 -9.70 13.32
CA PRO A 507 -28.88 -9.33 12.30
C PRO A 507 -29.31 -7.88 12.46
N GLY A 508 -29.30 -7.10 11.39
CA GLY A 508 -29.63 -5.66 11.41
C GLY A 508 -28.47 -4.73 11.74
N GLY A 509 -27.24 -5.26 11.94
CA GLY A 509 -26.00 -4.44 12.01
C GLY A 509 -25.91 -3.47 13.22
N LYS A 510 -26.62 -3.73 14.32
CA LYS A 510 -26.62 -2.84 15.50
C LYS A 510 -25.76 -3.33 16.66
N ALA A 511 -25.22 -4.52 16.55
CA ALA A 511 -24.31 -5.10 17.50
C ALA A 511 -23.33 -6.06 16.83
N PHE A 512 -22.22 -6.29 17.50
CA PHE A 512 -21.17 -7.22 17.04
C PHE A 512 -20.63 -8.00 18.24
N LEU A 513 -20.39 -9.29 18.10
CA LEU A 513 -19.80 -10.14 19.12
C LEU A 513 -18.39 -10.58 18.67
N LEU A 514 -17.38 -10.20 19.44
CA LEU A 514 -16.02 -10.74 19.32
C LEU A 514 -15.83 -11.82 20.39
N ALA A 515 -15.38 -12.99 19.97
CA ALA A 515 -15.21 -14.15 20.86
C ALA A 515 -13.84 -14.80 20.66
N ASP A 516 -13.20 -15.15 21.76
CA ASP A 516 -11.95 -15.90 21.84
C ASP A 516 -12.13 -17.18 22.63
N ARG A 517 -11.50 -18.26 22.14
CA ARG A 517 -11.33 -19.52 22.86
C ARG A 517 -9.86 -19.90 22.79
N LEU A 518 -9.21 -19.94 23.96
CA LEU A 518 -7.84 -20.42 24.11
C LEU A 518 -7.85 -21.73 24.91
N CYS A 519 -7.09 -22.72 24.50
CA CYS A 519 -6.96 -24.00 25.18
C CYS A 519 -5.49 -24.33 25.44
N GLY A 520 -5.21 -25.17 26.45
CA GLY A 520 -3.86 -25.58 26.81
C GLY A 520 -3.05 -24.46 27.47
N LEU A 521 -3.73 -23.49 28.07
CA LEU A 521 -3.10 -22.46 28.90
C LEU A 521 -2.61 -23.10 30.23
N LYS A 522 -1.54 -22.54 30.78
CA LYS A 522 -1.16 -22.82 32.16
C LYS A 522 -2.27 -22.33 33.09
N ALA A 523 -2.68 -23.15 34.06
CA ALA A 523 -3.66 -22.73 35.04
C ALA A 523 -3.20 -21.46 35.78
N GLY A 524 -4.09 -20.48 35.88
CA GLY A 524 -3.81 -19.16 36.47
C GLY A 524 -3.04 -18.17 35.58
N ALA A 525 -2.67 -18.55 34.34
CA ALA A 525 -2.05 -17.61 33.40
C ALA A 525 -2.95 -16.39 33.17
N ASN A 526 -2.38 -15.20 33.09
CA ASN A 526 -3.09 -13.95 32.87
C ASN A 526 -3.47 -13.80 31.40
N VAL A 527 -4.75 -13.89 31.07
CA VAL A 527 -5.28 -13.72 29.72
C VAL A 527 -5.84 -12.31 29.60
N ARG A 528 -5.15 -11.41 28.92
CA ARG A 528 -5.49 -10.01 28.75
C ARG A 528 -6.13 -9.76 27.40
N TRP A 529 -7.35 -9.25 27.37
CA TRP A 529 -8.00 -8.69 26.21
C TRP A 529 -7.79 -7.18 26.18
N ALA A 530 -7.50 -6.58 25.03
CA ALA A 530 -7.27 -5.15 24.92
C ALA A 530 -7.76 -4.57 23.60
N MET A 531 -8.11 -3.27 23.61
CA MET A 531 -8.54 -2.50 22.44
C MET A 531 -8.10 -1.04 22.57
N MET A 532 -7.50 -0.50 21.49
CA MET A 532 -7.18 0.93 21.35
C MET A 532 -8.41 1.74 20.95
N THR A 533 -8.62 2.89 21.59
CA THR A 533 -9.69 3.80 21.25
C THR A 533 -9.31 5.27 21.47
N LYS A 534 -10.02 6.18 20.80
CA LYS A 534 -10.01 7.63 21.08
C LYS A 534 -11.22 8.10 21.87
N ALA A 535 -12.20 7.23 22.06
CA ALA A 535 -13.42 7.56 22.78
C ALA A 535 -13.12 7.83 24.26
N GLU A 536 -13.87 8.73 24.88
CA GLU A 536 -13.95 8.79 26.33
C GLU A 536 -14.56 7.48 26.85
N ALA A 537 -14.03 6.98 27.95
CA ALA A 537 -14.39 5.68 28.49
C ALA A 537 -14.83 5.80 29.96
N ALA A 538 -15.91 5.13 30.33
CA ALA A 538 -16.43 5.04 31.70
C ALA A 538 -16.86 3.60 32.00
N VAL A 539 -16.56 3.11 33.19
CA VAL A 539 -16.86 1.73 33.62
C VAL A 539 -18.09 1.72 34.48
N ASP A 540 -19.05 0.82 34.18
CA ASP A 540 -20.19 0.51 35.02
C ASP A 540 -20.35 -1.03 35.12
N GLY A 541 -19.80 -1.59 36.17
CA GLY A 541 -19.75 -3.05 36.37
C GLY A 541 -19.07 -3.79 35.20
N ASP A 542 -19.80 -4.67 34.55
CA ASP A 542 -19.32 -5.46 33.37
C ASP A 542 -19.37 -4.66 32.05
N VAL A 543 -19.90 -3.44 32.06
CA VAL A 543 -20.08 -2.61 30.87
C VAL A 543 -19.05 -1.50 30.84
N LEU A 544 -18.38 -1.35 29.70
CA LEU A 544 -17.56 -0.19 29.40
C LEU A 544 -18.29 0.70 28.40
N HIS A 545 -18.61 1.91 28.80
CA HIS A 545 -19.24 2.93 27.98
C HIS A 545 -18.19 3.75 27.25
N LEU A 546 -18.26 3.77 25.92
CA LEU A 546 -17.43 4.60 25.06
C LEU A 546 -18.27 5.73 24.47
N SER A 547 -17.75 6.96 24.54
CA SER A 547 -18.41 8.16 23.99
C SER A 547 -17.46 8.95 23.09
N GLN A 548 -17.90 9.23 21.84
CA GLN A 548 -17.13 10.01 20.88
C GLN A 548 -18.07 10.67 19.85
N ASN A 549 -17.83 11.93 19.52
CA ASN A 549 -18.61 12.69 18.53
C ASN A 549 -20.13 12.66 18.77
N GLY A 550 -20.55 12.69 20.02
CA GLY A 550 -21.98 12.63 20.39
C GLY A 550 -22.64 11.26 20.19
N LYS A 551 -21.85 10.23 19.90
CA LYS A 551 -22.29 8.83 19.79
C LYS A 551 -21.80 8.02 20.98
N ARG A 552 -22.45 6.89 21.24
CA ARG A 552 -22.11 5.96 22.32
C ARG A 552 -22.03 4.53 21.81
N LEU A 553 -21.02 3.80 22.27
CA LEU A 553 -20.87 2.36 22.10
C LEU A 553 -20.65 1.73 23.47
N ASP A 554 -21.39 0.67 23.77
CA ASP A 554 -21.20 -0.12 24.98
C ASP A 554 -20.44 -1.41 24.65
N LEU A 555 -19.40 -1.70 25.44
CA LEU A 555 -18.70 -2.97 25.42
C LEU A 555 -19.12 -3.80 26.61
N VAL A 556 -19.76 -4.95 26.38
CA VAL A 556 -20.33 -5.81 27.41
C VAL A 556 -19.60 -7.15 27.45
N GLN A 557 -19.04 -7.49 28.60
CA GLN A 557 -18.42 -8.82 28.79
C GLN A 557 -19.54 -9.87 28.94
N GLN A 558 -19.58 -10.83 28.00
CA GLN A 558 -20.56 -11.93 27.96
C GLN A 558 -19.93 -13.32 28.16
N GLY A 559 -18.64 -13.39 28.38
CA GLY A 559 -17.91 -14.65 28.62
C GLY A 559 -18.18 -15.22 30.01
N PRO A 560 -17.89 -16.52 30.23
CA PRO A 560 -17.91 -17.13 31.56
C PRO A 560 -16.79 -16.58 32.46
N GLN A 561 -15.68 -16.13 31.89
CA GLN A 561 -14.64 -15.40 32.61
C GLN A 561 -14.81 -13.90 32.36
N LYS A 562 -14.84 -13.14 33.44
CA LYS A 562 -14.94 -11.69 33.42
C LYS A 562 -13.82 -11.08 34.26
N GLY A 563 -13.28 -9.97 33.80
CA GLY A 563 -12.28 -9.18 34.51
C GLY A 563 -12.74 -7.75 34.73
N ALA A 564 -12.15 -7.05 35.68
CA ALA A 564 -12.39 -5.62 35.83
C ALA A 564 -11.88 -4.86 34.63
N TRP A 565 -12.70 -3.92 34.12
CA TRP A 565 -12.27 -3.03 33.05
C TRP A 565 -11.18 -2.07 33.54
N GLU A 566 -10.15 -1.91 32.74
CA GLU A 566 -9.04 -0.98 32.93
C GLU A 566 -9.02 0.02 31.77
N ILE A 567 -8.75 1.29 32.09
CA ILE A 567 -8.56 2.37 31.12
C ILE A 567 -7.13 2.86 31.27
N LEU A 568 -6.28 2.54 30.31
CA LEU A 568 -4.84 2.78 30.37
C LEU A 568 -4.42 3.84 29.37
N SER A 569 -3.34 4.59 29.68
CA SER A 569 -2.68 5.46 28.72
C SER A 569 -2.07 4.65 27.60
N ALA A 570 -2.19 5.14 26.36
CA ALA A 570 -1.42 4.60 25.22
C ALA A 570 -0.03 5.23 25.09
N ASP A 571 0.30 6.21 25.96
CA ASP A 571 1.65 6.80 26.06
C ASP A 571 2.49 5.97 27.02
N THR A 572 3.56 5.37 26.52
CA THR A 572 4.47 4.54 27.31
C THR A 572 5.52 5.36 28.05
N GLY A 573 5.73 6.63 27.65
CA GLY A 573 6.84 7.46 28.12
C GLY A 573 8.22 7.05 27.63
N GLU A 574 8.33 5.96 26.82
CA GLU A 574 9.60 5.47 26.30
C GLU A 574 10.08 6.33 25.10
N PRO A 575 11.40 6.64 25.03
CA PRO A 575 11.91 7.58 24.02
C PRO A 575 11.79 7.09 22.57
N GLN A 576 11.74 5.76 22.34
CA GLN A 576 11.55 5.17 21.02
C GLN A 576 10.11 5.23 20.54
N ASP A 577 9.14 5.39 21.45
CA ASP A 577 7.72 5.34 21.16
C ASP A 577 7.14 6.74 20.90
N SER A 578 6.09 6.79 20.09
CA SER A 578 5.27 7.98 19.97
C SER A 578 4.37 8.15 21.21
N ALA A 579 4.11 9.39 21.61
CA ALA A 579 3.26 9.70 22.76
C ALA A 579 1.79 9.26 22.59
N ASN A 580 1.34 8.85 21.41
CA ASN A 580 -0.01 8.36 21.12
C ASN A 580 -1.13 9.26 21.66
N ARG A 581 -0.96 10.58 21.58
CA ARG A 581 -1.87 11.57 22.19
C ARG A 581 -3.31 11.37 21.73
N GLY A 582 -4.23 11.41 22.71
CA GLY A 582 -5.66 11.21 22.50
C GLY A 582 -6.08 9.75 22.34
N PHE A 583 -5.14 8.80 22.43
CA PHE A 583 -5.45 7.38 22.50
C PHE A 583 -5.43 6.87 23.94
N ARG A 584 -6.29 5.92 24.21
CA ARG A 584 -6.28 5.08 25.42
C ARG A 584 -6.45 3.63 25.04
N GLN A 585 -5.97 2.74 25.90
CA GLN A 585 -6.22 1.32 25.76
C GLN A 585 -7.23 0.91 26.81
N VAL A 586 -8.35 0.33 26.39
CA VAL A 586 -9.30 -0.31 27.26
C VAL A 586 -9.00 -1.80 27.29
N ALA A 587 -8.96 -2.38 28.50
CA ALA A 587 -8.53 -3.76 28.69
C ALA A 587 -9.22 -4.40 29.88
N PHE A 588 -9.15 -5.74 29.96
CA PHE A 588 -9.38 -6.51 31.17
C PHE A 588 -8.55 -7.77 31.14
N THR A 589 -8.26 -8.31 32.31
CA THR A 589 -7.47 -9.53 32.49
C THR A 589 -8.28 -10.56 33.25
N VAL A 590 -8.24 -11.82 32.81
CA VAL A 590 -8.84 -12.95 33.48
C VAL A 590 -7.79 -14.03 33.74
N PRO A 591 -7.79 -14.73 34.89
CA PRO A 591 -6.95 -15.88 35.09
C PRO A 591 -7.47 -17.07 34.28
N ALA A 592 -6.58 -17.82 33.66
CA ALA A 592 -6.93 -19.06 32.98
C ALA A 592 -7.48 -20.08 33.99
N PRO A 593 -8.63 -20.72 33.70
CA PRO A 593 -9.20 -21.76 34.56
C PRO A 593 -8.27 -22.98 34.74
N ALA A 594 -8.58 -23.82 35.72
CA ALA A 594 -7.78 -25.03 36.03
C ALA A 594 -7.74 -26.03 34.86
N ASP A 595 -8.76 -26.05 33.99
CA ASP A 595 -8.80 -26.86 32.77
C ASP A 595 -7.97 -26.29 31.62
N GLY A 596 -7.31 -25.16 31.83
CA GLY A 596 -6.50 -24.45 30.81
C GLY A 596 -7.31 -23.87 29.67
N THR A 597 -8.64 -23.68 29.82
CA THR A 597 -9.50 -23.16 28.73
C THR A 597 -10.10 -21.80 29.08
N ALA A 598 -9.63 -20.72 28.47
CA ALA A 598 -10.24 -19.42 28.56
C ALA A 598 -11.25 -19.16 27.41
N ARG A 599 -12.41 -18.58 27.74
CA ARG A 599 -13.46 -18.18 26.81
C ARG A 599 -13.85 -16.74 27.08
N ILE A 600 -13.38 -15.84 26.23
CA ILE A 600 -13.64 -14.41 26.32
C ILE A 600 -14.68 -14.02 25.26
N ARG A 601 -15.67 -13.24 25.64
CA ARG A 601 -16.69 -12.71 24.74
C ARG A 601 -16.95 -11.25 25.08
N VAL A 602 -16.79 -10.38 24.08
CA VAL A 602 -17.10 -8.95 24.22
C VAL A 602 -18.12 -8.58 23.15
N ARG A 603 -19.25 -8.08 23.59
CA ARG A 603 -20.30 -7.58 22.71
C ARG A 603 -20.19 -6.07 22.60
N PHE A 604 -20.23 -5.58 21.38
CA PHE A 604 -20.23 -4.18 20.98
C PHE A 604 -21.67 -3.82 20.65
N GLU A 605 -22.25 -2.85 21.35
CA GLU A 605 -23.65 -2.43 21.19
C GLU A 605 -23.72 -0.93 20.88
N CYS A 606 -24.25 -0.58 19.70
CA CYS A 606 -24.53 0.81 19.36
C CYS A 606 -25.72 1.29 20.18
N VAL A 607 -25.53 2.32 21.00
CA VAL A 607 -26.57 2.92 21.84
C VAL A 607 -27.13 4.14 21.12
N LYS A 608 -28.47 4.20 21.01
CA LYS A 608 -29.18 5.32 20.37
C LYS A 608 -29.16 6.59 21.21
#